data_9a1ecb8cbbbe5d913c4726fe2fb99874
#
_entry.id   9a1ecb8cbbbe5d913c4726fe2fb99874
#
_cell.length_a   1.000
_cell.length_b   1.000
_cell.length_c   1.000
_cell.angle_alpha   90.00
_cell.angle_beta   90.00
_cell.angle_gamma   90.00
#
_symmetry.space_group_name_H-M   'P 1'
#
loop_
_entity.id
_entity.type
_entity.pdbx_description
1 polymer ?
#
loop_
_entity_poly.entity_id
_entity_poly.type
_entity_poly.pdbx_seq_one_letter_code
_entity_poly.pdbx_strand_id
1 'polypeptide(L)'
;RFQGKNLDTLKLASNELIEIARTIPGATSLDDNLEYGVQEKNLSLTNKGQSLGLSILDIGEQVRSAINGTIISKFPKGDEEVTVRLKLSESEQLTDMIKDLRIITPTGVSFKLKDIIKIDNKLPFASINRKNGFREVTISGDLFPLLMNTSQARQFLMENGLPDIAKKYNITYRFDGKDLEQKETFADMGTGGIIGLLLIYFILAWVFKSWSRPFSIMIMIPFSFIGAVLGHYLLGLTMSILSMFALLALAGIVVNNSI
;
A
#
# COMPACT_ATOMS: atom_id res chain seq x y z
N ARG A 1 7.31 -3.79 5.64
CA ARG A 1 6.62 -4.53 4.57
C ARG A 1 7.06 -5.97 4.55
N PHE A 2 6.12 -6.88 4.34
CA PHE A 2 6.36 -8.29 4.11
C PHE A 2 6.11 -8.65 2.66
N GLN A 3 6.96 -9.52 2.10
CA GLN A 3 6.80 -10.05 0.75
C GLN A 3 6.83 -11.58 0.77
N GLY A 4 5.92 -12.21 0.05
CA GLY A 4 5.79 -13.66 0.01
C GLY A 4 4.89 -14.17 -1.12
N LYS A 5 4.76 -15.48 -1.21
CA LYS A 5 3.95 -16.13 -2.27
C LYS A 5 2.49 -16.36 -1.85
N ASN A 6 2.21 -16.54 -0.57
CA ASN A 6 0.88 -16.86 -0.06
C ASN A 6 0.34 -15.68 0.78
N LEU A 7 -0.90 -15.26 0.50
CA LEU A 7 -1.55 -14.14 1.20
C LEU A 7 -1.94 -14.52 2.63
N ASP A 8 -2.38 -15.75 2.86
CA ASP A 8 -2.79 -16.19 4.20
C ASP A 8 -1.60 -16.19 5.16
N THR A 9 -0.43 -16.67 4.69
CA THR A 9 0.80 -16.63 5.48
C THR A 9 1.27 -15.20 5.73
N LEU A 10 1.11 -14.30 4.75
CA LEU A 10 1.42 -12.87 4.92
C LEU A 10 0.49 -12.22 5.95
N LYS A 11 -0.81 -12.56 5.94
CA LYS A 11 -1.78 -12.04 6.91
C LYS A 11 -1.47 -12.52 8.32
N LEU A 12 -1.15 -13.81 8.49
CA LEU A 12 -0.77 -14.35 9.79
C LEU A 12 0.50 -13.69 10.33
N ALA A 13 1.51 -13.54 9.48
CA ALA A 13 2.76 -12.86 9.83
C ALA A 13 2.53 -11.37 10.18
N SER A 14 1.64 -10.70 9.44
CA SER A 14 1.25 -9.31 9.70
C SER A 14 0.60 -9.16 11.06
N ASN A 15 -0.38 -10.02 11.37
CA ASN A 15 -1.06 -9.99 12.66
C ASN A 15 -0.09 -10.24 13.82
N GLU A 16 0.83 -11.22 13.69
CA GLU A 16 1.84 -11.52 14.71
C GLU A 16 2.79 -10.34 14.93
N LEU A 17 3.20 -9.67 13.84
CA LEU A 17 4.03 -8.46 13.97
C LEU A 17 3.27 -7.30 14.60
N ILE A 18 2.00 -7.10 14.27
CA ILE A 18 1.16 -6.06 14.87
C ILE A 18 1.03 -6.26 16.37
N GLU A 19 0.85 -7.50 16.83
CA GLU A 19 0.80 -7.79 18.29
C GLU A 19 2.12 -7.43 18.98
N ILE A 20 3.27 -7.73 18.37
CA ILE A 20 4.56 -7.29 18.92
C ILE A 20 4.68 -5.76 18.88
N ALA A 21 4.27 -5.13 17.78
CA ALA A 21 4.34 -3.68 17.63
C ALA A 21 3.43 -2.93 18.65
N ARG A 22 2.33 -3.53 19.09
CA ARG A 22 1.48 -2.98 20.15
C ARG A 22 2.19 -2.84 21.49
N THR A 23 3.24 -3.59 21.73
CA THR A 23 4.03 -3.49 22.96
C THR A 23 5.02 -2.33 22.93
N ILE A 24 5.20 -1.67 21.79
CA ILE A 24 6.08 -0.50 21.64
C ILE A 24 5.45 0.71 22.31
N PRO A 25 6.15 1.38 23.25
CA PRO A 25 5.64 2.59 23.89
C PRO A 25 5.37 3.70 22.88
N GLY A 26 4.13 4.20 22.86
CA GLY A 26 3.72 5.28 21.96
C GLY A 26 3.38 4.85 20.53
N ALA A 27 3.35 3.56 20.24
CA ALA A 27 2.84 3.07 18.94
C ALA A 27 1.29 3.13 18.93
N THR A 28 0.74 3.70 17.87
CA THR A 28 -0.69 3.86 17.64
C THR A 28 -1.05 3.59 16.19
N SER A 29 -2.34 3.45 15.89
CA SER A 29 -2.86 3.25 14.52
C SER A 29 -2.17 2.10 13.78
N LEU A 30 -1.85 1.01 14.51
CA LEU A 30 -1.20 -0.16 13.94
C LEU A 30 -2.20 -0.95 13.10
N ASP A 31 -1.94 -1.03 11.81
CA ASP A 31 -2.78 -1.73 10.84
C ASP A 31 -1.98 -2.25 9.64
N ASP A 32 -2.58 -3.15 8.89
CA ASP A 32 -2.03 -3.63 7.62
C ASP A 32 -2.98 -3.34 6.45
N ASN A 33 -2.44 -3.29 5.25
CA ASN A 33 -3.20 -3.03 4.03
C ASN A 33 -3.75 -4.30 3.37
N LEU A 34 -3.79 -5.44 4.07
CA LEU A 34 -4.36 -6.71 3.62
C LEU A 34 -5.69 -6.97 4.33
N GLU A 35 -6.66 -6.11 4.05
CA GLU A 35 -7.99 -6.20 4.61
C GLU A 35 -8.81 -7.32 3.96
N TYR A 36 -9.67 -7.94 4.75
CA TYR A 36 -10.67 -8.86 4.20
C TYR A 36 -11.75 -8.07 3.47
N GLY A 37 -12.17 -8.60 2.34
CA GLY A 37 -13.25 -8.05 1.53
C GLY A 37 -14.64 -8.46 2.04
N VAL A 38 -15.63 -8.31 1.17
CA VAL A 38 -16.99 -8.74 1.44
C VAL A 38 -17.05 -10.27 1.38
N GLN A 39 -17.80 -10.88 2.27
CA GLN A 39 -18.05 -12.32 2.24
C GLN A 39 -18.71 -12.74 0.92
N GLU A 40 -18.03 -13.60 0.20
CA GLU A 40 -18.50 -14.14 -1.07
C GLU A 40 -19.11 -15.53 -0.88
N LYS A 41 -20.20 -15.78 -1.61
CA LYS A 41 -20.82 -17.10 -1.72
C LYS A 41 -20.44 -17.71 -3.06
N ASN A 42 -19.50 -18.64 -3.04
CA ASN A 42 -19.11 -19.37 -4.25
C ASN A 42 -20.06 -20.54 -4.49
N LEU A 43 -20.70 -20.50 -5.65
CA LEU A 43 -21.63 -21.54 -6.08
C LEU A 43 -20.89 -22.56 -6.94
N SER A 44 -20.97 -23.82 -6.59
CA SER A 44 -20.46 -24.93 -7.40
C SER A 44 -21.56 -25.96 -7.65
N LEU A 45 -21.56 -26.55 -8.86
CA LEU A 45 -22.54 -27.58 -9.22
C LEU A 45 -22.27 -28.87 -8.47
N THR A 46 -23.35 -29.49 -7.96
CA THR A 46 -23.32 -30.89 -7.54
C THR A 46 -23.36 -31.83 -8.77
N ASN A 47 -23.01 -33.10 -8.58
CA ASN A 47 -23.13 -34.12 -9.65
C ASN A 47 -24.53 -34.15 -10.26
N LYS A 48 -25.57 -33.97 -9.40
CA LYS A 48 -26.96 -33.86 -9.83
C LYS A 48 -27.19 -32.64 -10.72
N GLY A 49 -26.64 -31.46 -10.37
CA GLY A 49 -26.75 -30.26 -11.20
C GLY A 49 -26.08 -30.42 -12.56
N GLN A 50 -24.92 -31.09 -12.61
CA GLN A 50 -24.23 -31.39 -13.85
C GLN A 50 -25.03 -32.36 -14.75
N SER A 51 -25.60 -33.43 -14.19
CA SER A 51 -26.40 -34.40 -14.96
C SER A 51 -27.69 -33.84 -15.52
N LEU A 52 -28.19 -32.71 -14.99
CA LEU A 52 -29.35 -32.00 -15.50
C LEU A 52 -29.06 -31.04 -16.66
N GLY A 53 -27.81 -31.00 -17.13
CA GLY A 53 -27.38 -30.12 -18.22
C GLY A 53 -27.32 -28.63 -17.85
N LEU A 54 -27.29 -28.28 -16.55
CA LEU A 54 -27.18 -26.92 -16.08
C LEU A 54 -25.73 -26.46 -16.09
N SER A 55 -25.48 -25.24 -16.51
CA SER A 55 -24.21 -24.56 -16.34
C SER A 55 -24.25 -23.64 -15.09
N ILE A 56 -23.07 -23.35 -14.53
CA ILE A 56 -22.99 -22.42 -13.41
C ILE A 56 -23.42 -21.00 -13.84
N LEU A 57 -23.26 -20.67 -15.12
CA LEU A 57 -23.68 -19.41 -15.68
C LEU A 57 -25.21 -19.27 -15.67
N ASP A 58 -25.93 -20.31 -16.16
CA ASP A 58 -27.38 -20.31 -16.19
C ASP A 58 -27.99 -20.17 -14.80
N ILE A 59 -27.38 -20.85 -13.81
CA ILE A 59 -27.77 -20.72 -12.41
C ILE A 59 -27.49 -19.31 -11.90
N GLY A 60 -26.30 -18.77 -12.19
CA GLY A 60 -25.90 -17.44 -11.78
C GLY A 60 -26.82 -16.34 -12.33
N GLU A 61 -27.26 -16.46 -13.57
CA GLU A 61 -28.22 -15.54 -14.20
C GLU A 61 -29.60 -15.61 -13.53
N GLN A 62 -30.11 -16.81 -13.28
CA GLN A 62 -31.40 -16.98 -12.62
C GLN A 62 -31.36 -16.48 -11.16
N VAL A 63 -30.30 -16.77 -10.42
CA VAL A 63 -30.10 -16.27 -9.05
C VAL A 63 -30.00 -14.76 -9.04
N ARG A 64 -29.20 -14.17 -9.96
CA ARG A 64 -29.06 -12.71 -10.09
C ARG A 64 -30.41 -12.06 -10.41
N SER A 65 -31.17 -12.63 -11.36
CA SER A 65 -32.50 -12.12 -11.74
C SER A 65 -33.49 -12.19 -10.58
N ALA A 66 -33.40 -13.24 -9.77
CA ALA A 66 -34.27 -13.39 -8.59
C ALA A 66 -33.96 -12.35 -7.51
N ILE A 67 -32.66 -12.08 -7.24
CA ILE A 67 -32.22 -11.17 -6.17
C ILE A 67 -32.30 -9.70 -6.63
N ASN A 68 -31.68 -9.38 -7.76
CA ASN A 68 -31.58 -8.00 -8.25
C ASN A 68 -32.81 -7.58 -9.06
N GLY A 69 -33.63 -8.53 -9.46
CA GLY A 69 -34.75 -8.34 -10.35
C GLY A 69 -34.32 -8.18 -11.82
N THR A 70 -35.29 -8.34 -12.69
CA THR A 70 -35.14 -8.17 -14.13
C THR A 70 -35.87 -6.92 -14.60
N ILE A 71 -35.25 -6.10 -15.42
CA ILE A 71 -35.88 -4.95 -16.05
C ILE A 71 -36.79 -5.47 -17.15
N ILE A 72 -38.12 -5.25 -17.01
CA ILE A 72 -39.11 -5.69 -17.94
C ILE A 72 -39.36 -4.63 -19.03
N SER A 73 -39.39 -3.36 -18.64
CA SER A 73 -39.67 -2.26 -19.51
C SER A 73 -39.00 -0.97 -19.04
N LYS A 74 -38.71 -0.11 -20.03
CA LYS A 74 -38.28 1.25 -19.81
C LYS A 74 -39.12 2.14 -20.73
N PHE A 75 -39.67 3.21 -20.19
CA PHE A 75 -40.45 4.17 -20.98
C PHE A 75 -40.25 5.59 -20.48
N PRO A 76 -40.25 6.58 -21.38
CA PRO A 76 -40.14 7.98 -21.00
C PRO A 76 -41.43 8.45 -20.34
N LYS A 77 -41.32 9.24 -19.27
CA LYS A 77 -42.43 9.94 -18.63
C LYS A 77 -42.02 11.40 -18.36
N GLY A 78 -42.40 12.28 -19.30
CA GLY A 78 -41.89 13.65 -19.32
C GLY A 78 -40.38 13.67 -19.61
N ASP A 79 -39.59 14.31 -18.76
CA ASP A 79 -38.13 14.41 -18.91
C ASP A 79 -37.36 13.27 -18.21
N GLU A 80 -38.06 12.29 -17.59
CA GLU A 80 -37.45 11.18 -16.86
C GLU A 80 -37.71 9.84 -17.55
N GLU A 81 -36.71 8.89 -17.44
CA GLU A 81 -36.87 7.50 -17.86
C GLU A 81 -37.39 6.66 -16.69
N VAL A 82 -38.59 6.10 -16.85
CA VAL A 82 -39.17 5.17 -15.87
C VAL A 82 -38.72 3.74 -16.19
N THR A 83 -38.08 3.10 -15.25
CA THR A 83 -37.66 1.69 -15.34
C THR A 83 -38.57 0.79 -14.51
N VAL A 84 -39.23 -0.17 -15.19
CA VAL A 84 -40.04 -1.20 -14.51
C VAL A 84 -39.17 -2.42 -14.27
N ARG A 85 -38.96 -2.74 -12.98
CA ARG A 85 -38.17 -3.89 -12.55
C ARG A 85 -39.04 -4.89 -11.76
N LEU A 86 -39.03 -6.15 -12.19
CA LEU A 86 -39.64 -7.25 -11.47
C LEU A 86 -38.59 -7.89 -10.58
N LYS A 87 -38.82 -7.97 -9.27
CA LYS A 87 -37.96 -8.68 -8.30
C LYS A 87 -38.81 -9.50 -7.33
N LEU A 88 -38.20 -10.51 -6.70
CA LEU A 88 -38.84 -11.20 -5.57
C LEU A 88 -38.99 -10.23 -4.40
N SER A 89 -40.02 -10.42 -3.62
CA SER A 89 -40.20 -9.65 -2.36
C SER A 89 -39.03 -9.87 -1.43
N GLU A 90 -38.57 -8.79 -0.80
CA GLU A 90 -37.48 -8.86 0.16
C GLU A 90 -37.92 -9.73 1.36
N SER A 91 -37.22 -10.84 1.62
CA SER A 91 -37.36 -11.61 2.83
C SER A 91 -36.20 -11.22 3.79
N GLU A 92 -36.48 -11.30 5.09
CA GLU A 92 -35.51 -10.89 6.12
C GLU A 92 -34.21 -11.69 6.11
N GLN A 93 -34.18 -12.87 5.45
CA GLN A 93 -32.98 -13.72 5.36
C GLN A 93 -32.68 -14.13 3.92
N LEU A 94 -31.84 -13.37 3.24
CA LEU A 94 -31.39 -13.63 1.89
C LEU A 94 -30.84 -15.07 1.71
N THR A 95 -30.17 -15.61 2.72
CA THR A 95 -29.56 -16.94 2.68
C THR A 95 -30.61 -18.05 2.55
N ASP A 96 -31.76 -17.96 3.24
CA ASP A 96 -32.80 -18.95 3.17
C ASP A 96 -33.62 -18.80 1.89
N MET A 97 -33.82 -17.55 1.43
CA MET A 97 -34.44 -17.28 0.15
C MET A 97 -33.63 -17.92 -1.00
N ILE A 98 -32.28 -17.81 -0.97
CA ILE A 98 -31.43 -18.42 -2.00
C ILE A 98 -31.53 -19.95 -1.98
N LYS A 99 -31.60 -20.60 -0.81
CA LYS A 99 -31.67 -22.05 -0.71
C LYS A 99 -32.99 -22.62 -1.29
N ASP A 100 -34.10 -21.95 -1.09
CA ASP A 100 -35.41 -22.37 -1.55
C ASP A 100 -35.79 -21.87 -2.95
N LEU A 101 -34.91 -21.06 -3.55
CA LEU A 101 -35.09 -20.61 -4.93
C LEU A 101 -35.18 -21.78 -5.90
N ARG A 102 -36.13 -21.72 -6.84
CA ARG A 102 -36.30 -22.71 -7.88
C ARG A 102 -35.60 -22.29 -9.15
N ILE A 103 -34.77 -23.19 -9.65
CA ILE A 103 -34.02 -23.02 -10.92
C ILE A 103 -34.73 -23.86 -11.98
N ILE A 104 -34.92 -23.26 -13.16
CA ILE A 104 -35.56 -23.90 -14.30
C ILE A 104 -34.43 -24.44 -15.21
N THR A 105 -34.53 -25.75 -15.52
CA THR A 105 -33.60 -26.40 -16.45
C THR A 105 -33.96 -26.03 -17.90
N PRO A 106 -33.05 -26.24 -18.88
CA PRO A 106 -33.35 -26.07 -20.29
C PRO A 106 -34.54 -26.92 -20.80
N THR A 107 -34.84 -28.02 -20.09
CA THR A 107 -35.99 -28.88 -20.37
C THR A 107 -37.28 -28.40 -19.75
N GLY A 108 -37.30 -27.26 -19.05
CA GLY A 108 -38.49 -26.70 -18.37
C GLY A 108 -38.82 -27.29 -17.00
N VAL A 109 -38.05 -28.22 -16.50
CA VAL A 109 -38.24 -28.80 -15.16
C VAL A 109 -37.60 -27.90 -14.09
N SER A 110 -38.29 -27.70 -12.94
CA SER A 110 -37.75 -26.85 -11.88
C SER A 110 -37.24 -27.68 -10.70
N PHE A 111 -36.06 -27.28 -10.19
CA PHE A 111 -35.43 -27.88 -9.02
C PHE A 111 -35.12 -26.81 -7.95
N LYS A 112 -35.10 -27.19 -6.68
CA LYS A 112 -34.61 -26.27 -5.63
C LYS A 112 -33.10 -26.07 -5.79
N LEU A 113 -32.64 -24.83 -5.67
CA LEU A 113 -31.25 -24.46 -5.84
C LEU A 113 -30.32 -25.26 -4.92
N LYS A 114 -30.72 -25.47 -3.66
CA LYS A 114 -29.94 -26.25 -2.68
C LYS A 114 -29.66 -27.71 -3.07
N ASP A 115 -30.48 -28.29 -3.96
CA ASP A 115 -30.32 -29.68 -4.41
C ASP A 115 -29.32 -29.84 -5.54
N ILE A 116 -28.99 -28.75 -6.23
CA ILE A 116 -28.18 -28.74 -7.45
C ILE A 116 -26.87 -27.99 -7.32
N ILE A 117 -26.72 -27.21 -6.21
CA ILE A 117 -25.47 -26.49 -5.95
C ILE A 117 -24.95 -26.78 -4.55
N LYS A 118 -23.64 -26.56 -4.39
CA LYS A 118 -22.94 -26.40 -3.12
C LYS A 118 -22.55 -24.94 -2.96
N ILE A 119 -22.83 -24.37 -1.80
CA ILE A 119 -22.50 -22.99 -1.47
C ILE A 119 -21.32 -23.02 -0.50
N ASP A 120 -20.19 -22.49 -0.93
CA ASP A 120 -19.01 -22.31 -0.12
C ASP A 120 -18.85 -20.81 0.21
N ASN A 121 -18.86 -20.48 1.49
CA ASN A 121 -18.59 -19.12 1.93
C ASN A 121 -17.08 -18.87 1.90
N LYS A 122 -16.65 -17.84 1.20
CA LYS A 122 -15.26 -17.40 1.21
C LYS A 122 -15.18 -15.96 1.68
N LEU A 123 -14.10 -15.66 2.39
CA LEU A 123 -13.75 -14.33 2.81
C LEU A 123 -12.44 -13.95 2.09
N PRO A 124 -12.53 -13.45 0.84
CA PRO A 124 -11.35 -13.05 0.08
C PRO A 124 -10.75 -11.78 0.65
N PHE A 125 -9.53 -11.48 0.26
CA PHE A 125 -8.94 -10.19 0.54
C PHE A 125 -9.51 -9.13 -0.41
N ALA A 126 -9.78 -7.92 0.11
CA ALA A 126 -10.34 -6.80 -0.65
C ALA A 126 -9.40 -6.31 -1.75
N SER A 127 -8.09 -6.32 -1.46
CA SER A 127 -7.05 -5.92 -2.40
C SER A 127 -5.81 -6.78 -2.26
N ILE A 128 -5.07 -6.94 -3.36
CA ILE A 128 -3.80 -7.66 -3.39
C ILE A 128 -2.74 -6.77 -4.01
N ASN A 129 -1.83 -6.28 -3.19
CA ASN A 129 -0.72 -5.49 -3.64
C ASN A 129 0.45 -6.38 -4.09
N ARG A 130 1.11 -5.98 -5.19
CA ARG A 130 2.29 -6.68 -5.70
C ARG A 130 3.40 -5.68 -6.01
N LYS A 131 4.64 -6.07 -5.68
CA LYS A 131 5.84 -5.34 -6.03
C LYS A 131 6.88 -6.33 -6.57
N ASN A 132 7.43 -6.04 -7.73
CA ASN A 132 8.41 -6.91 -8.40
C ASN A 132 7.96 -8.37 -8.56
N GLY A 133 6.65 -8.58 -8.83
CA GLY A 133 6.06 -9.92 -9.00
C GLY A 133 5.67 -10.63 -7.70
N PHE A 134 6.14 -10.19 -6.53
CA PHE A 134 5.78 -10.75 -5.23
C PHE A 134 4.56 -10.05 -4.63
N ARG A 135 3.75 -10.79 -3.89
CA ARG A 135 2.68 -10.23 -3.07
C ARG A 135 3.29 -9.49 -1.89
N GLU A 136 2.79 -8.31 -1.61
CA GLU A 136 3.33 -7.44 -0.56
C GLU A 136 2.23 -7.02 0.41
N VAL A 137 2.54 -7.06 1.70
CA VAL A 137 1.72 -6.50 2.78
C VAL A 137 2.52 -5.41 3.46
N THR A 138 1.90 -4.24 3.59
CA THR A 138 2.47 -3.11 4.33
C THR A 138 1.80 -3.01 5.68
N ILE A 139 2.58 -3.15 6.74
CA ILE A 139 2.16 -2.86 8.10
C ILE A 139 2.59 -1.43 8.40
N SER A 140 1.68 -0.61 8.85
CA SER A 140 1.90 0.81 9.17
C SER A 140 1.44 1.10 10.59
N GLY A 141 2.00 2.16 11.16
CA GLY A 141 1.63 2.67 12.47
C GLY A 141 2.29 4.01 12.72
N ASP A 142 1.73 4.76 13.64
CA ASP A 142 2.25 6.04 14.09
C ASP A 142 3.01 5.89 15.40
N LEU A 143 4.06 6.68 15.57
CA LEU A 143 4.86 6.71 16.80
C LEU A 143 4.80 8.12 17.41
N PHE A 144 4.67 8.20 18.72
CA PHE A 144 4.88 9.43 19.44
C PHE A 144 6.38 9.72 19.59
N PRO A 145 6.94 10.73 18.90
CA PRO A 145 8.38 10.97 18.84
C PRO A 145 9.04 11.23 20.20
N LEU A 146 8.27 11.71 21.19
CA LEU A 146 8.74 11.96 22.55
C LEU A 146 8.98 10.67 23.36
N LEU A 147 8.34 9.56 23.01
CA LEU A 147 8.45 8.29 23.72
C LEU A 147 9.48 7.36 23.07
N MET A 148 9.43 7.27 21.74
CA MET A 148 10.34 6.41 20.97
C MET A 148 10.50 6.96 19.55
N ASN A 149 11.74 6.94 19.05
CA ASN A 149 11.98 7.31 17.65
C ASN A 149 11.91 6.09 16.73
N THR A 150 11.76 6.33 15.43
CA THR A 150 11.60 5.28 14.40
C THR A 150 12.77 4.29 14.37
N SER A 151 13.99 4.75 14.64
CA SER A 151 15.17 3.88 14.65
C SER A 151 15.14 2.92 15.83
N GLN A 152 14.73 3.40 17.02
CA GLN A 152 14.56 2.58 18.23
C GLN A 152 13.42 1.57 18.06
N ALA A 153 12.28 1.99 17.49
CA ALA A 153 11.17 1.09 17.21
C ALA A 153 11.56 -0.02 16.23
N ARG A 154 12.36 0.30 15.22
CA ARG A 154 12.91 -0.69 14.29
C ARG A 154 13.81 -1.69 14.99
N GLN A 155 14.74 -1.20 15.82
CA GLN A 155 15.64 -2.06 16.60
C GLN A 155 14.83 -2.97 17.53
N PHE A 156 13.83 -2.43 18.20
CA PHE A 156 12.92 -3.20 19.04
C PHE A 156 12.24 -4.35 18.28
N LEU A 157 11.71 -4.09 17.09
CA LEU A 157 11.08 -5.14 16.25
C LEU A 157 12.10 -6.20 15.81
N MET A 158 13.33 -5.78 15.48
CA MET A 158 14.39 -6.72 15.10
C MET A 158 14.80 -7.65 16.25
N GLU A 159 14.81 -7.15 17.47
CA GLU A 159 15.21 -7.91 18.68
C GLU A 159 14.04 -8.76 19.21
N ASN A 160 12.79 -8.34 19.00
CA ASN A 160 11.61 -8.97 19.58
C ASN A 160 10.79 -9.83 18.60
N GLY A 161 11.41 -10.36 17.53
CA GLY A 161 10.83 -11.47 16.79
C GLY A 161 10.57 -11.23 15.29
N LEU A 162 10.81 -10.03 14.74
CA LEU A 162 10.64 -9.83 13.29
C LEU A 162 11.44 -10.83 12.43
N PRO A 163 12.72 -11.15 12.71
CA PRO A 163 13.47 -12.16 11.96
C PRO A 163 12.89 -13.58 12.13
N ASP A 164 12.36 -13.90 13.31
CA ASP A 164 11.78 -15.21 13.59
C ASP A 164 10.45 -15.39 12.87
N ILE A 165 9.60 -14.37 12.83
CA ILE A 165 8.38 -14.33 12.02
C ILE A 165 8.73 -14.55 10.54
N ALA A 166 9.73 -13.84 10.03
CA ALA A 166 10.14 -13.97 8.64
C ALA A 166 10.60 -15.40 8.29
N LYS A 167 11.36 -16.04 9.17
CA LYS A 167 11.79 -17.45 9.02
C LYS A 167 10.60 -18.40 9.14
N LYS A 168 9.76 -18.24 10.15
CA LYS A 168 8.59 -19.09 10.44
C LYS A 168 7.64 -19.16 9.24
N TYR A 169 7.39 -18.03 8.58
CA TYR A 169 6.46 -17.93 7.47
C TYR A 169 7.13 -17.99 6.09
N ASN A 170 8.45 -18.12 6.03
CA ASN A 170 9.26 -18.12 4.81
C ASN A 170 8.95 -16.90 3.91
N ILE A 171 9.00 -15.71 4.51
CA ILE A 171 8.74 -14.40 3.90
C ILE A 171 9.97 -13.52 4.03
N THR A 172 10.07 -12.54 3.15
CA THR A 172 11.07 -11.48 3.25
C THR A 172 10.45 -10.22 3.84
N TYR A 173 11.25 -9.42 4.53
CA TYR A 173 10.80 -8.16 5.08
C TYR A 173 11.72 -7.02 4.68
N ARG A 174 11.13 -5.84 4.60
CA ARG A 174 11.84 -4.58 4.38
C ARG A 174 11.19 -3.49 5.20
N PHE A 175 12.02 -2.67 5.82
CA PHE A 175 11.55 -1.43 6.39
C PHE A 175 11.42 -0.38 5.29
N ASP A 176 10.35 0.38 5.33
CA ASP A 176 10.12 1.58 4.53
C ASP A 176 9.74 2.69 5.50
N GLY A 177 9.87 3.92 5.06
CA GLY A 177 9.45 5.07 5.85
C GLY A 177 10.25 6.31 5.46
N LYS A 178 9.71 7.46 5.80
CA LYS A 178 10.30 8.76 5.47
C LYS A 178 11.76 8.88 5.93
N ASP A 179 12.10 8.30 7.08
CA ASP A 179 13.47 8.38 7.63
C ASP A 179 14.49 7.59 6.81
N LEU A 180 14.08 6.47 6.19
CA LEU A 180 14.97 5.69 5.33
C LEU A 180 15.17 6.38 3.98
N GLU A 181 14.08 6.81 3.37
CA GLU A 181 14.13 7.57 2.12
C GLU A 181 14.95 8.85 2.31
N GLN A 182 14.82 9.48 3.47
CA GLN A 182 15.59 10.66 3.82
C GLN A 182 17.09 10.34 3.97
N LYS A 183 17.46 9.24 4.63
CA LYS A 183 18.85 8.81 4.75
C LYS A 183 19.49 8.45 3.41
N GLU A 184 18.77 7.73 2.56
CA GLU A 184 19.21 7.41 1.19
C GLU A 184 19.41 8.70 0.39
N THR A 185 18.43 9.61 0.43
CA THR A 185 18.52 10.92 -0.22
C THR A 185 19.74 11.72 0.26
N PHE A 186 19.98 11.75 1.57
CA PHE A 186 21.17 12.46 2.11
C PHE A 186 22.49 11.82 1.68
N ALA A 187 22.57 10.49 1.58
CA ALA A 187 23.76 9.81 1.09
C ALA A 187 24.02 10.13 -0.38
N ASP A 188 22.98 10.09 -1.22
CA ASP A 188 23.06 10.43 -2.64
C ASP A 188 23.42 11.90 -2.85
N MET A 189 22.83 12.81 -2.09
CA MET A 189 23.17 14.23 -2.10
C MET A 189 24.61 14.48 -1.68
N GLY A 190 25.10 13.77 -0.65
CA GLY A 190 26.50 13.87 -0.22
C GLY A 190 27.46 13.46 -1.33
N THR A 191 27.19 12.32 -1.97
CA THR A 191 28.01 11.83 -3.10
C THR A 191 27.93 12.79 -4.29
N GLY A 192 26.74 13.20 -4.69
CA GLY A 192 26.54 14.18 -5.78
C GLY A 192 27.18 15.54 -5.49
N GLY A 193 27.07 15.99 -4.23
CA GLY A 193 27.71 17.25 -3.77
C GLY A 193 29.22 17.22 -3.89
N ILE A 194 29.89 16.14 -3.47
CA ILE A 194 31.34 15.97 -3.61
C ILE A 194 31.75 16.00 -5.09
N ILE A 195 31.05 15.26 -5.94
CA ILE A 195 31.33 15.24 -7.38
C ILE A 195 31.14 16.64 -7.98
N GLY A 196 30.07 17.34 -7.61
CA GLY A 196 29.77 18.69 -8.03
C GLY A 196 30.89 19.68 -7.62
N LEU A 197 31.33 19.63 -6.37
CA LEU A 197 32.43 20.46 -5.87
C LEU A 197 33.76 20.19 -6.62
N LEU A 198 34.06 18.93 -6.90
CA LEU A 198 35.25 18.57 -7.69
C LEU A 198 35.15 19.14 -9.11
N LEU A 199 33.99 19.02 -9.75
CA LEU A 199 33.80 19.61 -11.09
C LEU A 199 33.93 21.14 -11.08
N ILE A 200 33.37 21.82 -10.10
CA ILE A 200 33.52 23.26 -9.92
C ILE A 200 35.00 23.60 -9.74
N TYR A 201 35.72 22.86 -8.91
CA TYR A 201 37.17 23.07 -8.72
C TYR A 201 37.95 22.96 -10.03
N PHE A 202 37.71 21.89 -10.81
CA PHE A 202 38.40 21.70 -12.08
C PHE A 202 38.06 22.80 -13.10
N ILE A 203 36.81 23.22 -13.20
CA ILE A 203 36.40 24.30 -14.09
C ILE A 203 37.08 25.61 -13.70
N LEU A 204 37.08 25.95 -12.41
CA LEU A 204 37.75 27.15 -11.90
C LEU A 204 39.27 27.09 -12.10
N ALA A 205 39.91 25.93 -11.90
CA ALA A 205 41.33 25.75 -12.14
C ALA A 205 41.69 25.96 -13.61
N TRP A 206 40.82 25.50 -14.51
CA TRP A 206 40.94 25.72 -15.94
C TRP A 206 40.80 27.19 -16.30
N VAL A 207 39.78 27.87 -15.80
CA VAL A 207 39.48 29.28 -16.08
C VAL A 207 40.60 30.18 -15.54
N PHE A 208 41.02 29.97 -14.30
CA PHE A 208 42.07 30.80 -13.68
C PHE A 208 43.51 30.39 -14.02
N LYS A 209 43.69 29.29 -14.76
CA LYS A 209 45.01 28.71 -15.06
C LYS A 209 45.89 28.56 -13.82
N SER A 210 45.28 28.22 -12.69
CA SER A 210 45.93 28.15 -11.37
C SER A 210 45.25 27.12 -10.49
N TRP A 211 46.01 26.31 -9.78
CA TRP A 211 45.47 25.31 -8.83
C TRP A 211 45.14 25.91 -7.47
N SER A 212 45.75 27.02 -7.07
CA SER A 212 45.54 27.61 -5.74
C SER A 212 44.33 28.55 -5.69
N ARG A 213 44.06 29.30 -6.75
CA ARG A 213 42.96 30.28 -6.77
C ARG A 213 41.58 29.67 -6.55
N PRO A 214 41.21 28.56 -7.19
CA PRO A 214 39.92 27.90 -6.93
C PRO A 214 39.72 27.51 -5.47
N PHE A 215 40.79 27.06 -4.82
CA PHE A 215 40.73 26.68 -3.39
C PHE A 215 40.33 27.86 -2.52
N SER A 216 40.89 29.05 -2.77
CA SER A 216 40.55 30.27 -2.02
C SER A 216 39.10 30.68 -2.21
N ILE A 217 38.50 30.46 -3.40
CA ILE A 217 37.07 30.70 -3.66
C ILE A 217 36.22 29.68 -2.94
N MET A 218 36.56 28.40 -3.08
CA MET A 218 35.74 27.30 -2.51
C MET A 218 35.75 27.28 -0.98
N ILE A 219 36.74 27.87 -0.29
CA ILE A 219 36.78 27.98 1.16
C ILE A 219 35.61 28.81 1.73
N MET A 220 34.97 29.63 0.89
CA MET A 220 33.76 30.37 1.29
C MET A 220 32.52 29.50 1.44
N ILE A 221 32.48 28.32 0.82
CA ILE A 221 31.35 27.40 0.89
C ILE A 221 31.12 26.91 2.32
N PRO A 222 32.14 26.38 3.05
CA PRO A 222 31.94 25.98 4.46
C PRO A 222 31.46 27.15 5.34
N PHE A 223 31.90 28.36 5.11
CA PHE A 223 31.45 29.53 5.88
C PHE A 223 29.97 29.81 5.65
N SER A 224 29.47 29.64 4.41
CA SER A 224 28.07 29.81 4.11
C SER A 224 27.20 28.75 4.80
N PHE A 225 27.69 27.49 4.90
CA PHE A 225 27.01 26.42 5.65
C PHE A 225 26.91 26.73 7.14
N ILE A 226 27.98 27.25 7.75
CA ILE A 226 27.97 27.67 9.15
C ILE A 226 26.85 28.70 9.38
N GLY A 227 26.72 29.70 8.51
CA GLY A 227 25.67 30.71 8.59
C GLY A 227 24.28 30.12 8.48
N ALA A 228 24.07 29.20 7.58
CA ALA A 228 22.78 28.56 7.41
C ALA A 228 22.39 27.64 8.59
N VAL A 229 23.35 26.87 9.13
CA VAL A 229 23.13 26.02 10.31
C VAL A 229 22.83 26.87 11.55
N LEU A 230 23.58 27.97 11.74
CA LEU A 230 23.33 28.95 12.80
C LEU A 230 21.93 29.57 12.69
N GLY A 231 21.50 29.93 11.50
CA GLY A 231 20.15 30.45 11.26
C GLY A 231 19.05 29.46 11.63
N HIS A 232 19.18 28.17 11.24
CA HIS A 232 18.26 27.13 11.66
C HIS A 232 18.22 26.95 13.17
N TYR A 233 19.40 26.95 13.82
CA TYR A 233 19.51 26.80 15.25
C TYR A 233 18.83 27.98 16.00
N LEU A 234 19.09 29.22 15.59
CA LEU A 234 18.52 30.41 16.23
C LEU A 234 17.01 30.51 16.07
N LEU A 235 16.49 30.01 14.94
CA LEU A 235 15.05 30.01 14.63
C LEU A 235 14.33 28.77 15.16
N GLY A 236 15.04 27.83 15.76
CA GLY A 236 14.46 26.55 16.26
C GLY A 236 13.94 25.65 15.12
N LEU A 237 14.44 25.81 13.89
CA LEU A 237 14.02 25.04 12.74
C LEU A 237 14.86 23.75 12.59
N THR A 238 14.20 22.64 12.29
CA THR A 238 14.87 21.37 11.99
C THR A 238 15.39 21.38 10.56
N MET A 239 16.60 20.81 10.36
CA MET A 239 17.16 20.61 9.03
C MET A 239 16.33 19.58 8.27
N SER A 240 15.77 19.98 7.13
CA SER A 240 14.96 19.17 6.25
C SER A 240 15.69 18.88 4.92
N ILE A 241 15.14 17.97 4.10
CA ILE A 241 15.63 17.74 2.72
C ILE A 241 15.62 19.04 1.92
N LEU A 242 14.59 19.88 2.07
CA LEU A 242 14.52 21.19 1.43
C LEU A 242 15.67 22.10 1.88
N SER A 243 16.00 22.11 3.18
CA SER A 243 17.15 22.87 3.70
C SER A 243 18.45 22.42 3.07
N MET A 244 18.64 21.13 2.84
CA MET A 244 19.84 20.59 2.18
C MET A 244 19.91 20.98 0.71
N PHE A 245 18.81 20.96 -0.02
CA PHE A 245 18.76 21.47 -1.40
C PHE A 245 19.10 22.97 -1.46
N ALA A 246 18.57 23.75 -0.52
CA ALA A 246 18.91 25.17 -0.41
C ALA A 246 20.41 25.39 -0.13
N LEU A 247 21.04 24.54 0.70
CA LEU A 247 22.49 24.59 0.95
C LEU A 247 23.31 24.28 -0.29
N LEU A 248 22.91 23.32 -1.12
CA LEU A 248 23.56 23.04 -2.40
C LEU A 248 23.44 24.23 -3.36
N ALA A 249 22.26 24.83 -3.46
CA ALA A 249 22.06 26.03 -4.25
C ALA A 249 22.90 27.21 -3.73
N LEU A 250 22.96 27.39 -2.41
CA LEU A 250 23.77 28.41 -1.75
C LEU A 250 25.27 28.26 -2.09
N ALA A 251 25.78 27.03 -2.10
CA ALA A 251 27.17 26.78 -2.50
C ALA A 251 27.46 27.31 -3.92
N GLY A 252 26.55 27.08 -4.87
CA GLY A 252 26.69 27.63 -6.24
C GLY A 252 26.65 29.16 -6.29
N ILE A 253 25.76 29.80 -5.53
CA ILE A 253 25.63 31.26 -5.44
C ILE A 253 26.90 31.86 -4.84
N VAL A 254 27.41 31.26 -3.74
CA VAL A 254 28.62 31.75 -3.07
C VAL A 254 29.85 31.68 -3.99
N VAL A 255 30.02 30.57 -4.70
CA VAL A 255 31.10 30.44 -5.69
C VAL A 255 30.96 31.50 -6.77
N ASN A 256 29.77 31.71 -7.33
CA ASN A 256 29.55 32.72 -8.37
C ASN A 256 29.84 34.14 -7.90
N ASN A 257 29.50 34.46 -6.64
CA ASN A 257 29.77 35.80 -6.08
C ASN A 257 31.23 36.02 -5.65
N SER A 258 32.01 34.92 -5.55
CA SER A 258 33.39 34.96 -5.09
C SER A 258 34.39 35.01 -6.27
N ILE A 259 33.89 34.86 -7.50
CA ILE A 259 34.66 34.97 -8.76
C ILE A 259 34.75 36.43 -9.19
#